data_47c250b91970d40f82e48d4b1cff9cd0
#
_entry.id   47c250b91970d40f82e48d4b1cff9cd0
#
_cell.length_a   1.000
_cell.length_b   1.000
_cell.length_c   1.000
_cell.angle_alpha   90.00
_cell.angle_beta   90.00
_cell.angle_gamma   90.00
#
_symmetry.space_group_name_H-M   'P 1'
#
loop_
_entity.id
_entity.type
_entity.pdbx_description
1 polymer ?
#
loop_
_entity_poly.entity_id
_entity_poly.type
_entity_poly.pdbx_seq_one_letter_code
_entity_poly.pdbx_strand_id
1 'polypeptide(L)'
;DRVGHRANGISLHYYTVTGWSGSKGSATKFNNDDFYWTMGKCLGIEDVIKKHEAIMDKADPKKQIGLLVDEWGTWWDEEPGTIKGHLYQQNSMRDAFVAALSLNVFHRHCDRIRMTNIAQVVNVLQSMILTDTKGTGHMVLTPTYHVFNMYKDFQEATYLPMDVKCDSMDVRGDSHAKNGRKIPVVSTSAAKKADGTIVVSLANVSLDKAQEIEFALDGVQAKTVAGKILTCKKVSDFNDFEHPEVVKPCLLYTSPSPRDT
;
A
#
# COMPACT_ATOMS: atom_id res chain seq x y z
N ASP A 1 -25.72 9.49 -14.32
CA ASP A 1 -26.24 9.91 -15.61
C ASP A 1 -26.42 11.41 -15.80
N ARG A 2 -26.88 12.18 -14.78
CA ARG A 2 -27.18 13.61 -14.94
C ARG A 2 -25.95 14.49 -15.16
N VAL A 3 -24.77 14.06 -14.71
CA VAL A 3 -23.53 14.86 -14.77
C VAL A 3 -22.36 14.13 -15.44
N GLY A 4 -22.52 12.86 -15.80
CA GLY A 4 -21.44 12.01 -16.30
C GLY A 4 -20.68 12.60 -17.49
N HIS A 5 -21.39 13.21 -18.47
CA HIS A 5 -20.77 13.86 -19.63
C HIS A 5 -19.99 15.16 -19.30
N ARG A 6 -20.03 15.62 -18.04
CA ARG A 6 -19.32 16.80 -17.54
C ARG A 6 -18.23 16.46 -16.51
N ALA A 7 -18.10 15.20 -16.15
CA ALA A 7 -17.14 14.75 -15.15
C ALA A 7 -16.02 13.90 -15.79
N ASN A 8 -14.78 14.14 -15.39
CA ASN A 8 -13.63 13.32 -15.78
C ASN A 8 -13.37 12.17 -14.82
N GLY A 9 -13.88 12.26 -13.60
CA GLY A 9 -13.70 11.26 -12.56
C GLY A 9 -14.72 11.37 -11.43
N ILE A 10 -14.79 10.32 -10.64
CA ILE A 10 -15.60 10.20 -9.42
C ILE A 10 -14.65 9.96 -8.26
N SER A 11 -14.78 10.76 -7.21
CA SER A 11 -14.00 10.70 -5.98
C SER A 11 -14.40 9.49 -5.12
N LEU A 12 -13.41 8.85 -4.52
CA LEU A 12 -13.55 7.82 -3.50
C LEU A 12 -12.52 8.05 -2.39
N HIS A 13 -12.97 8.10 -1.13
CA HIS A 13 -12.09 8.11 0.04
C HIS A 13 -12.14 6.76 0.76
N TYR A 14 -11.00 6.28 1.21
CA TYR A 14 -10.92 5.06 2.01
C TYR A 14 -9.81 5.12 3.05
N TYR A 15 -10.19 5.15 4.32
CA TYR A 15 -9.23 5.04 5.41
C TYR A 15 -9.21 3.66 6.06
N THR A 16 -8.02 3.12 6.22
CA THR A 16 -7.77 1.92 7.03
C THR A 16 -7.72 2.34 8.49
N VAL A 17 -8.85 2.18 9.18
CA VAL A 17 -9.03 2.56 10.58
C VAL A 17 -9.63 1.41 11.38
N THR A 18 -9.35 1.36 12.67
CA THR A 18 -9.95 0.37 13.58
C THR A 18 -11.43 0.66 13.87
N GLY A 19 -11.84 1.91 13.80
CA GLY A 19 -13.22 2.37 13.98
C GLY A 19 -13.32 3.89 13.82
N TRP A 20 -14.54 4.39 13.61
CA TRP A 20 -14.81 5.81 13.43
C TRP A 20 -15.19 6.54 14.73
N SER A 21 -15.51 5.78 15.78
CA SER A 21 -15.84 6.31 17.11
C SER A 21 -14.81 5.86 18.13
N GLY A 22 -14.45 6.76 19.06
CA GLY A 22 -13.46 6.49 20.10
C GLY A 22 -12.02 6.51 19.59
N SER A 23 -11.13 5.83 20.33
CA SER A 23 -9.72 5.69 19.95
C SER A 23 -9.58 4.83 18.69
N LYS A 24 -8.70 5.26 17.80
CA LYS A 24 -8.30 4.52 16.60
C LYS A 24 -7.07 3.65 16.83
N GLY A 25 -6.54 3.70 18.04
CA GLY A 25 -5.33 2.96 18.43
C GLY A 25 -4.05 3.71 18.11
N SER A 26 -2.96 3.28 18.72
CA SER A 26 -1.64 3.86 18.54
C SER A 26 -1.03 3.48 17.19
N ALA A 27 -0.33 4.44 16.58
CA ALA A 27 0.45 4.21 15.36
C ALA A 27 1.61 3.22 15.59
N THR A 28 2.16 3.15 16.80
CA THR A 28 3.38 2.38 17.12
C THR A 28 3.22 1.32 18.19
N LYS A 29 2.14 1.38 19.01
CA LYS A 29 1.88 0.43 20.10
C LYS A 29 0.68 -0.45 19.75
N PHE A 30 0.94 -1.58 19.13
CA PHE A 30 -0.06 -2.56 18.70
C PHE A 30 0.54 -3.97 18.71
N ASN A 31 -0.29 -4.99 18.69
CA ASN A 31 0.11 -6.39 18.66
C ASN A 31 -0.02 -7.01 17.25
N ASN A 32 0.37 -8.27 17.10
CA ASN A 32 0.31 -8.97 15.81
C ASN A 32 -1.14 -9.14 15.30
N ASP A 33 -2.12 -9.35 16.17
CA ASP A 33 -3.52 -9.45 15.78
C ASP A 33 -4.04 -8.14 15.21
N ASP A 34 -3.64 -7.00 15.80
CA ASP A 34 -3.97 -5.67 15.28
C ASP A 34 -3.31 -5.42 13.93
N PHE A 35 -2.08 -5.89 13.73
CA PHE A 35 -1.42 -5.85 12.42
C PHE A 35 -2.22 -6.61 11.38
N TYR A 36 -2.52 -7.90 11.61
CA TYR A 36 -3.25 -8.72 10.65
C TYR A 36 -4.65 -8.17 10.38
N TRP A 37 -5.34 -7.70 11.41
CA TRP A 37 -6.62 -7.03 11.22
C TRP A 37 -6.52 -5.78 10.36
N THR A 38 -5.48 -4.98 10.55
CA THR A 38 -5.19 -3.81 9.71
C THR A 38 -5.01 -4.22 8.25
N MET A 39 -4.27 -5.30 7.97
CA MET A 39 -4.10 -5.82 6.60
C MET A 39 -5.45 -6.24 5.99
N GLY A 40 -6.29 -6.93 6.75
CA GLY A 40 -7.63 -7.29 6.31
C GLY A 40 -8.51 -6.08 6.00
N LYS A 41 -8.46 -5.06 6.85
CA LYS A 41 -9.17 -3.80 6.61
C LYS A 41 -8.63 -3.06 5.39
N CYS A 42 -7.33 -3.00 5.23
CA CYS A 42 -6.69 -2.40 4.07
C CYS A 42 -7.19 -3.03 2.76
N LEU A 43 -7.19 -4.36 2.67
CA LEU A 43 -7.66 -5.08 1.48
C LEU A 43 -9.18 -4.95 1.26
N GLY A 44 -9.94 -4.50 2.24
CA GLY A 44 -11.35 -4.16 2.11
C GLY A 44 -11.64 -3.03 1.10
N ILE A 45 -10.65 -2.22 0.76
CA ILE A 45 -10.79 -1.18 -0.28
C ILE A 45 -11.15 -1.81 -1.63
N GLU A 46 -10.63 -3.00 -1.93
CA GLU A 46 -10.90 -3.68 -3.20
C GLU A 46 -12.38 -4.03 -3.37
N ASP A 47 -13.06 -4.42 -2.28
CA ASP A 47 -14.51 -4.68 -2.31
C ASP A 47 -15.31 -3.40 -2.62
N VAL A 48 -14.85 -2.27 -2.10
CA VAL A 48 -15.46 -0.96 -2.37
C VAL A 48 -15.24 -0.56 -3.82
N ILE A 49 -14.01 -0.68 -4.32
CA ILE A 49 -13.66 -0.40 -5.73
C ILE A 49 -14.51 -1.24 -6.66
N LYS A 50 -14.56 -2.56 -6.49
CA LYS A 50 -15.37 -3.48 -7.32
C LYS A 50 -16.85 -3.11 -7.37
N LYS A 51 -17.43 -2.66 -6.24
CA LYS A 51 -18.82 -2.20 -6.20
C LYS A 51 -19.03 -0.92 -7.02
N HIS A 52 -18.10 0.03 -6.94
CA HIS A 52 -18.15 1.26 -7.72
C HIS A 52 -17.96 0.97 -9.22
N GLU A 53 -16.96 0.15 -9.56
CA GLU A 53 -16.72 -0.28 -10.94
C GLU A 53 -17.94 -0.94 -11.56
N ALA A 54 -18.59 -1.86 -10.86
CA ALA A 54 -19.79 -2.54 -11.35
C ALA A 54 -20.96 -1.57 -11.67
N ILE A 55 -21.05 -0.45 -10.95
CA ILE A 55 -22.04 0.61 -11.24
C ILE A 55 -21.56 1.50 -12.40
N MET A 56 -20.28 1.89 -12.36
CA MET A 56 -19.68 2.76 -13.37
C MET A 56 -19.66 2.08 -14.75
N ASP A 57 -19.34 0.79 -14.85
CA ASP A 57 -19.27 0.05 -16.09
C ASP A 57 -20.64 -0.07 -16.78
N LYS A 58 -21.75 -0.05 -16.03
CA LYS A 58 -23.11 0.03 -16.59
C LYS A 58 -23.42 1.40 -17.17
N ALA A 59 -22.95 2.47 -16.51
CA ALA A 59 -23.25 3.85 -16.91
C ALA A 59 -22.25 4.38 -17.95
N ASP A 60 -21.01 3.93 -17.89
CA ASP A 60 -19.89 4.33 -18.74
C ASP A 60 -19.07 3.09 -19.18
N PRO A 61 -19.59 2.25 -20.09
CA PRO A 61 -18.93 1.03 -20.55
C PRO A 61 -17.62 1.31 -21.31
N LYS A 62 -17.43 2.52 -21.81
CA LYS A 62 -16.18 2.95 -22.46
C LYS A 62 -15.10 3.39 -21.48
N LYS A 63 -15.38 3.36 -20.19
CA LYS A 63 -14.45 3.76 -19.12
C LYS A 63 -13.85 5.16 -19.31
N GLN A 64 -14.64 6.12 -19.78
CA GLN A 64 -14.22 7.50 -19.99
C GLN A 64 -14.08 8.28 -18.68
N ILE A 65 -14.89 7.92 -17.67
CA ILE A 65 -14.89 8.51 -16.34
C ILE A 65 -14.01 7.68 -15.42
N GLY A 66 -12.93 8.26 -14.88
CA GLY A 66 -12.05 7.59 -13.94
C GLY A 66 -12.63 7.46 -12.54
N LEU A 67 -12.21 6.44 -11.80
CA LEU A 67 -12.35 6.39 -10.35
C LEU A 67 -11.08 7.04 -9.74
N LEU A 68 -11.27 8.03 -8.89
CA LEU A 68 -10.20 8.78 -8.24
C LEU A 68 -10.23 8.44 -6.75
N VAL A 69 -9.25 7.65 -6.29
CA VAL A 69 -9.08 7.39 -4.86
C VAL A 69 -8.25 8.53 -4.28
N ASP A 70 -8.86 9.69 -4.18
CA ASP A 70 -8.19 10.96 -3.90
C ASP A 70 -7.89 11.21 -2.42
N GLU A 71 -8.36 10.32 -1.52
CA GLU A 71 -7.90 10.20 -0.14
C GLU A 71 -7.86 8.73 0.30
N TRP A 72 -6.69 8.26 0.75
CA TRP A 72 -6.56 6.93 1.36
C TRP A 72 -5.35 6.87 2.30
N GLY A 73 -5.33 5.88 3.16
CA GLY A 73 -4.24 5.64 4.10
C GLY A 73 -4.72 5.12 5.45
N THR A 74 -3.84 5.14 6.43
CA THR A 74 -4.16 4.82 7.82
C THR A 74 -4.55 6.06 8.61
N TRP A 75 -5.39 5.87 9.62
CA TRP A 75 -5.78 6.92 10.55
C TRP A 75 -5.73 6.37 11.98
N TRP A 76 -4.70 6.77 12.70
CA TRP A 76 -4.49 6.42 14.11
C TRP A 76 -4.79 7.59 15.03
N ASP A 77 -4.70 7.35 16.34
CA ASP A 77 -4.75 8.44 17.31
C ASP A 77 -3.53 9.36 17.12
N GLU A 78 -3.73 10.65 17.36
CA GLU A 78 -2.67 11.64 17.30
C GLU A 78 -1.57 11.34 18.32
N GLU A 79 -0.33 11.63 17.97
CA GLU A 79 0.79 11.42 18.89
C GLU A 79 0.67 12.34 20.12
N PRO A 80 0.93 11.81 21.32
CA PRO A 80 0.88 12.60 22.54
C PRO A 80 1.77 13.84 22.49
N GLY A 81 1.25 14.97 22.95
CA GLY A 81 1.97 16.25 22.98
C GLY A 81 1.92 17.03 21.66
N THR A 82 1.22 16.53 20.66
CA THR A 82 0.96 17.29 19.42
C THR A 82 -0.33 18.11 19.51
N ILE A 83 -0.55 19.01 18.55
CA ILE A 83 -1.73 19.87 18.52
C ILE A 83 -2.95 19.02 18.13
N LYS A 84 -3.93 18.97 19.04
CA LYS A 84 -5.17 18.23 18.81
C LYS A 84 -5.93 18.75 17.58
N GLY A 85 -6.38 17.81 16.74
CA GLY A 85 -7.09 18.10 15.50
C GLY A 85 -6.17 18.37 14.31
N HIS A 86 -4.84 18.39 14.51
CA HIS A 86 -3.88 18.47 13.42
C HIS A 86 -3.50 17.11 12.84
N LEU A 87 -4.03 16.03 13.42
CA LEU A 87 -3.93 14.66 12.92
C LEU A 87 -2.48 14.17 12.72
N TYR A 88 -1.55 14.68 13.56
CA TYR A 88 -0.17 14.24 13.52
C TYR A 88 -0.06 12.84 14.15
N GLN A 89 0.32 11.87 13.36
CA GLN A 89 0.58 10.50 13.79
C GLN A 89 1.94 10.01 13.31
N GLN A 90 2.54 9.09 14.05
CA GLN A 90 3.72 8.37 13.59
C GLN A 90 3.30 7.33 12.53
N ASN A 91 4.28 6.94 11.70
CA ASN A 91 4.10 5.92 10.66
C ASN A 91 5.12 4.80 10.87
N SER A 92 4.61 3.59 11.05
CA SER A 92 5.42 2.40 11.30
C SER A 92 5.52 1.50 10.05
N MET A 93 6.22 0.38 10.15
CA MET A 93 6.24 -0.61 9.08
C MET A 93 4.84 -1.15 8.76
N ARG A 94 3.90 -1.16 9.71
CA ARG A 94 2.48 -1.49 9.46
C ARG A 94 1.87 -0.56 8.39
N ASP A 95 2.18 0.73 8.46
CA ASP A 95 1.69 1.72 7.48
C ASP A 95 2.33 1.52 6.10
N ALA A 96 3.60 1.13 6.06
CA ALA A 96 4.26 0.73 4.82
C ALA A 96 3.56 -0.47 4.15
N PHE A 97 3.14 -1.47 4.93
CA PHE A 97 2.34 -2.57 4.40
C PHE A 97 0.99 -2.09 3.86
N VAL A 98 0.30 -1.20 4.57
CA VAL A 98 -0.96 -0.62 4.06
C VAL A 98 -0.72 0.11 2.74
N ALA A 99 0.36 0.87 2.61
CA ALA A 99 0.70 1.54 1.36
C ALA A 99 0.95 0.53 0.23
N ALA A 100 1.79 -0.49 0.45
CA ALA A 100 2.12 -1.49 -0.56
C ALA A 100 0.90 -2.30 -1.02
N LEU A 101 0.08 -2.77 -0.06
CA LEU A 101 -1.13 -3.52 -0.35
C LEU A 101 -2.15 -2.68 -1.14
N SER A 102 -2.36 -1.42 -0.74
CA SER A 102 -3.26 -0.51 -1.45
C SER A 102 -2.79 -0.25 -2.87
N LEU A 103 -1.49 0.06 -3.07
CA LEU A 103 -0.93 0.29 -4.40
C LEU A 103 -1.07 -0.94 -5.29
N ASN A 104 -0.83 -2.16 -4.76
CA ASN A 104 -1.04 -3.39 -5.51
C ASN A 104 -2.52 -3.58 -5.91
N VAL A 105 -3.47 -3.20 -5.05
CA VAL A 105 -4.90 -3.19 -5.41
C VAL A 105 -5.16 -2.19 -6.51
N PHE A 106 -4.67 -0.96 -6.40
CA PHE A 106 -4.91 0.09 -7.39
C PHE A 106 -4.36 -0.28 -8.76
N HIS A 107 -3.19 -0.93 -8.82
CA HIS A 107 -2.63 -1.42 -10.08
C HIS A 107 -3.54 -2.45 -10.75
N ARG A 108 -4.18 -3.36 -10.00
CA ARG A 108 -5.12 -4.33 -10.56
C ARG A 108 -6.36 -3.71 -11.18
N HIS A 109 -6.71 -2.50 -10.77
CA HIS A 109 -7.88 -1.73 -11.21
C HIS A 109 -7.52 -0.50 -12.07
N CYS A 110 -6.30 -0.47 -12.65
CA CYS A 110 -5.77 0.68 -13.38
C CYS A 110 -6.52 1.03 -14.67
N ASP A 111 -7.39 0.15 -15.15
CA ASP A 111 -8.28 0.42 -16.27
C ASP A 111 -9.42 1.41 -15.91
N ARG A 112 -9.74 1.52 -14.62
CA ARG A 112 -10.76 2.44 -14.10
C ARG A 112 -10.16 3.47 -13.13
N ILE A 113 -9.22 3.07 -12.26
CA ILE A 113 -8.54 3.98 -11.33
C ILE A 113 -7.50 4.78 -12.09
N ARG A 114 -7.60 6.10 -12.04
CA ARG A 114 -6.67 7.01 -12.73
C ARG A 114 -5.82 7.86 -11.81
N MET A 115 -6.19 7.97 -10.54
CA MET A 115 -5.44 8.73 -9.55
C MET A 115 -5.66 8.14 -8.17
N THR A 116 -4.59 8.09 -7.36
CA THR A 116 -4.66 7.67 -5.96
C THR A 116 -3.74 8.54 -5.11
N ASN A 117 -4.30 9.26 -4.15
CA ASN A 117 -3.56 10.22 -3.32
C ASN A 117 -3.52 9.74 -1.88
N ILE A 118 -2.32 9.50 -1.37
CA ILE A 118 -2.11 9.22 0.04
C ILE A 118 -2.50 10.42 0.91
N ALA A 119 -3.10 10.21 2.01
CA ALA A 119 -3.40 11.26 2.99
C ALA A 119 -2.46 11.15 4.21
N GLN A 120 -1.41 12.01 4.29
CA GLN A 120 -1.04 13.01 3.32
C GLN A 120 0.47 12.99 3.07
N VAL A 121 1.04 14.04 2.47
CA VAL A 121 2.47 14.06 2.15
C VAL A 121 3.32 14.37 3.37
N VAL A 122 2.92 15.35 4.22
CA VAL A 122 3.72 15.86 5.34
C VAL A 122 2.87 15.97 6.60
N ASN A 123 3.35 15.42 7.71
CA ASN A 123 2.87 15.60 9.08
C ASN A 123 1.44 15.14 9.41
N VAL A 124 0.61 14.86 8.44
CA VAL A 124 -0.81 14.58 8.66
C VAL A 124 -1.13 13.15 8.26
N LEU A 125 -1.77 12.41 9.16
CA LEU A 125 -2.21 11.02 8.94
C LEU A 125 -1.06 10.11 8.45
N GLN A 126 -1.28 9.27 7.44
CA GLN A 126 -0.23 8.43 6.87
C GLN A 126 0.70 9.27 5.98
N SER A 127 1.53 10.10 6.60
CA SER A 127 2.43 10.99 5.88
C SER A 127 3.69 10.29 5.40
N MET A 128 4.23 10.77 4.28
CA MET A 128 5.53 10.32 3.76
C MET A 128 6.69 10.96 4.51
N ILE A 129 6.51 12.18 4.97
CA ILE A 129 7.55 13.00 5.62
C ILE A 129 7.00 13.54 6.94
N LEU A 130 7.80 13.46 7.99
CA LEU A 130 7.56 14.18 9.24
C LEU A 130 8.60 15.28 9.39
N THR A 131 8.18 16.46 9.78
CA THR A 131 9.03 17.60 10.13
C THR A 131 8.92 17.88 11.62
N ASP A 132 9.99 18.37 12.22
CA ASP A 132 9.96 18.71 13.64
C ASP A 132 9.07 19.93 13.92
N THR A 133 8.42 19.89 15.10
CA THR A 133 7.54 20.97 15.55
C THR A 133 8.28 22.18 16.10
N LYS A 134 9.61 22.10 16.23
CA LYS A 134 10.46 23.18 16.77
C LYS A 134 10.99 24.10 15.69
N GLY A 135 10.72 23.80 14.41
CA GLY A 135 11.17 24.61 13.28
C GLY A 135 12.69 24.57 13.05
N THR A 136 13.36 23.50 13.49
CA THR A 136 14.83 23.35 13.29
C THR A 136 15.16 22.97 11.85
N GLY A 137 14.17 22.65 11.03
CA GLY A 137 14.35 22.18 9.65
C GLY A 137 14.65 20.70 9.54
N HIS A 138 14.63 19.96 10.63
CA HIS A 138 14.81 18.51 10.61
C HIS A 138 13.57 17.85 10.01
N MET A 139 13.82 16.87 9.14
CA MET A 139 12.78 16.00 8.59
C MET A 139 13.21 14.55 8.66
N VAL A 140 12.23 13.66 8.68
CA VAL A 140 12.44 12.21 8.62
C VAL A 140 11.53 11.59 7.56
N LEU A 141 12.09 10.65 6.81
CA LEU A 141 11.36 9.86 5.82
C LEU A 141 10.71 8.67 6.52
N THR A 142 9.40 8.54 6.42
CA THR A 142 8.67 7.44 7.05
C THR A 142 8.83 6.13 6.25
N PRO A 143 8.51 4.97 6.82
CA PRO A 143 8.42 3.72 6.06
C PRO A 143 7.47 3.81 4.84
N THR A 144 6.40 4.60 4.94
CA THR A 144 5.49 4.90 3.83
C THR A 144 6.20 5.58 2.66
N TYR A 145 7.08 6.57 2.92
CA TYR A 145 7.89 7.19 1.87
C TYR A 145 8.70 6.17 1.10
N HIS A 146 9.33 5.23 1.81
CA HIS A 146 10.17 4.22 1.17
C HIS A 146 9.38 3.32 0.23
N VAL A 147 8.13 2.97 0.57
CA VAL A 147 7.25 2.24 -0.34
C VAL A 147 7.00 3.06 -1.60
N PHE A 148 6.59 4.31 -1.49
CA PHE A 148 6.36 5.16 -2.67
C PHE A 148 7.61 5.31 -3.53
N ASN A 149 8.79 5.48 -2.93
CA ASN A 149 10.05 5.55 -3.66
C ASN A 149 10.40 4.23 -4.38
N MET A 150 10.04 3.07 -3.81
CA MET A 150 10.20 1.77 -4.47
C MET A 150 9.19 1.57 -5.60
N TYR A 151 7.97 2.11 -5.46
CA TYR A 151 6.89 1.98 -6.45
C TYR A 151 6.96 2.99 -7.60
N LYS A 152 7.87 3.97 -7.57
CA LYS A 152 8.01 4.96 -8.66
C LYS A 152 8.26 4.33 -10.03
N ASP A 153 8.87 3.14 -10.07
CA ASP A 153 9.13 2.41 -11.31
C ASP A 153 7.87 1.84 -11.98
N PHE A 154 6.74 1.85 -11.29
CA PHE A 154 5.42 1.50 -11.87
C PHE A 154 4.77 2.67 -12.60
N GLN A 155 5.24 3.90 -12.42
CA GLN A 155 4.70 5.06 -13.11
C GLN A 155 4.93 4.95 -14.61
N GLU A 156 3.89 5.25 -15.40
CA GLU A 156 3.88 5.18 -16.87
C GLU A 156 4.20 3.78 -17.43
N ALA A 157 4.20 2.74 -16.59
CA ALA A 157 4.39 1.36 -17.00
C ALA A 157 3.03 0.70 -17.34
N THR A 158 3.07 -0.30 -18.20
CA THR A 158 1.89 -1.10 -18.57
C THR A 158 1.68 -2.20 -17.54
N TYR A 159 0.53 -2.24 -16.90
CA TYR A 159 0.17 -3.30 -15.95
C TYR A 159 0.24 -4.68 -16.62
N LEU A 160 0.81 -5.66 -15.92
CA LEU A 160 0.83 -7.06 -16.33
C LEU A 160 -0.06 -7.87 -15.37
N PRO A 161 -1.11 -8.53 -15.88
CA PRO A 161 -1.91 -9.45 -15.08
C PRO A 161 -1.04 -10.59 -14.53
N MET A 162 -1.29 -10.96 -13.27
CA MET A 162 -0.57 -12.04 -12.59
C MET A 162 -1.55 -13.09 -12.08
N ASP A 163 -1.23 -14.36 -12.30
CA ASP A 163 -1.84 -15.48 -11.58
C ASP A 163 -0.96 -15.80 -10.36
N VAL A 164 -1.51 -15.62 -9.15
CA VAL A 164 -0.77 -15.75 -7.90
C VAL A 164 -1.31 -16.94 -7.11
N LYS A 165 -0.47 -17.94 -6.89
CA LYS A 165 -0.77 -19.07 -6.03
C LYS A 165 0.04 -18.93 -4.74
N CYS A 166 -0.63 -18.64 -3.63
CA CYS A 166 -0.02 -18.56 -2.32
C CYS A 166 -1.00 -18.98 -1.23
N ASP A 167 -0.47 -19.25 -0.06
CA ASP A 167 -1.27 -19.48 1.13
C ASP A 167 -2.12 -18.25 1.47
N SER A 168 -3.11 -18.47 2.30
CA SER A 168 -3.96 -17.41 2.84
C SER A 168 -4.14 -17.59 4.33
N MET A 169 -4.43 -16.52 5.04
CA MET A 169 -4.71 -16.52 6.46
C MET A 169 -6.06 -15.88 6.75
N ASP A 170 -6.72 -16.38 7.79
CA ASP A 170 -7.97 -15.80 8.27
C ASP A 170 -7.67 -14.67 9.25
N VAL A 171 -8.28 -13.51 9.03
CA VAL A 171 -8.20 -12.37 9.93
C VAL A 171 -9.56 -12.03 10.50
N ARG A 172 -9.60 -11.47 11.70
CA ARG A 172 -10.86 -11.14 12.40
C ARG A 172 -11.73 -10.20 11.56
N GLY A 173 -13.04 -10.33 11.76
CA GLY A 173 -14.02 -9.53 11.04
C GLY A 173 -14.13 -8.07 11.50
N ASP A 174 -14.84 -7.31 10.69
CA ASP A 174 -15.18 -5.91 10.93
C ASP A 174 -16.61 -5.59 10.46
N SER A 175 -16.99 -4.32 10.45
CA SER A 175 -18.31 -3.88 10.00
C SER A 175 -18.63 -4.22 8.52
N HIS A 176 -17.62 -4.41 7.68
CA HIS A 176 -17.76 -4.73 6.26
C HIS A 176 -17.62 -6.24 5.98
N ALA A 177 -16.89 -6.96 6.83
CA ALA A 177 -16.64 -8.39 6.73
C ALA A 177 -16.86 -9.05 8.10
N LYS A 178 -18.13 -9.16 8.54
CA LYS A 178 -18.51 -9.62 9.90
C LYS A 178 -17.94 -10.99 10.27
N ASN A 179 -17.81 -11.90 9.31
CA ASN A 179 -17.31 -13.26 9.51
C ASN A 179 -15.79 -13.38 9.37
N GLY A 180 -15.08 -12.27 9.35
CA GLY A 180 -13.65 -12.24 9.04
C GLY A 180 -13.37 -12.15 7.55
N ARG A 181 -12.10 -12.06 7.24
CA ARG A 181 -11.59 -11.96 5.86
C ARG A 181 -10.45 -12.95 5.70
N LYS A 182 -10.43 -13.64 4.58
CA LYS A 182 -9.27 -14.41 4.16
C LYS A 182 -8.38 -13.52 3.32
N ILE A 183 -7.12 -13.34 3.73
CA ILE A 183 -6.15 -12.52 3.01
C ILE A 183 -5.00 -13.38 2.48
N PRO A 184 -4.45 -13.09 1.30
CA PRO A 184 -3.27 -13.79 0.79
C PRO A 184 -2.05 -13.44 1.64
N VAL A 185 -1.15 -14.40 1.86
CA VAL A 185 0.11 -14.14 2.58
C VAL A 185 1.08 -13.32 1.74
N VAL A 186 0.95 -13.34 0.42
CA VAL A 186 1.74 -12.51 -0.51
C VAL A 186 0.82 -11.68 -1.37
N SER A 187 1.00 -10.36 -1.32
CA SER A 187 0.37 -9.42 -2.24
C SER A 187 1.39 -8.96 -3.27
N THR A 188 0.98 -8.86 -4.53
CA THR A 188 1.90 -8.55 -5.62
C THR A 188 1.24 -7.72 -6.70
N SER A 189 2.07 -7.06 -7.50
CA SER A 189 1.73 -6.39 -8.74
C SER A 189 2.91 -6.43 -9.69
N ALA A 190 2.65 -6.47 -11.00
CA ALA A 190 3.68 -6.42 -12.03
C ALA A 190 3.33 -5.42 -13.12
N ALA A 191 4.35 -4.82 -13.71
CA ALA A 191 4.22 -3.92 -14.84
C ALA A 191 5.44 -4.00 -15.77
N LYS A 192 5.24 -3.61 -17.03
CA LYS A 192 6.29 -3.51 -18.04
C LYS A 192 6.52 -2.06 -18.40
N LYS A 193 7.75 -1.61 -18.26
CA LYS A 193 8.21 -0.26 -18.64
C LYS A 193 8.40 -0.17 -20.16
N ALA A 194 8.47 1.04 -20.67
CA ALA A 194 8.69 1.29 -22.10
C ALA A 194 10.02 0.72 -22.62
N ASP A 195 11.05 0.62 -21.76
CA ASP A 195 12.35 0.04 -22.08
C ASP A 195 12.36 -1.51 -22.07
N GLY A 196 11.22 -2.14 -21.77
CA GLY A 196 11.07 -3.58 -21.68
C GLY A 196 11.35 -4.15 -20.31
N THR A 197 11.82 -3.38 -19.34
CA THR A 197 12.03 -3.82 -17.96
C THR A 197 10.71 -4.25 -17.32
N ILE A 198 10.69 -5.42 -16.69
CA ILE A 198 9.56 -5.88 -15.88
C ILE A 198 9.83 -5.52 -14.43
N VAL A 199 8.89 -4.79 -13.82
CA VAL A 199 8.92 -4.41 -12.43
C VAL A 199 7.91 -5.26 -11.68
N VAL A 200 8.30 -5.81 -10.53
CA VAL A 200 7.42 -6.62 -9.68
C VAL A 200 7.52 -6.11 -8.25
N SER A 201 6.38 -5.91 -7.62
CA SER A 201 6.28 -5.65 -6.19
C SER A 201 5.79 -6.91 -5.47
N LEU A 202 6.37 -7.16 -4.30
CA LEU A 202 6.01 -8.27 -3.41
C LEU A 202 5.87 -7.75 -1.99
N ALA A 203 4.78 -8.07 -1.33
CA ALA A 203 4.58 -7.81 0.10
C ALA A 203 4.21 -9.11 0.81
N ASN A 204 5.14 -9.65 1.60
CA ASN A 204 4.88 -10.79 2.46
C ASN A 204 4.30 -10.31 3.79
N VAL A 205 3.01 -10.57 4.03
CA VAL A 205 2.32 -10.16 5.26
C VAL A 205 2.48 -11.16 6.41
N SER A 206 3.09 -12.33 6.17
CA SER A 206 3.40 -13.29 7.24
C SER A 206 4.52 -12.75 8.12
N LEU A 207 4.27 -12.61 9.41
CA LEU A 207 5.27 -12.16 10.39
C LEU A 207 6.25 -13.27 10.77
N ASP A 208 5.85 -14.52 10.58
CA ASP A 208 6.56 -15.69 11.12
C ASP A 208 7.24 -16.53 10.04
N LYS A 209 6.90 -16.32 8.76
CA LYS A 209 7.38 -17.20 7.67
C LYS A 209 7.95 -16.39 6.51
N ALA A 210 9.17 -16.71 6.13
CA ALA A 210 9.68 -16.35 4.82
C ALA A 210 8.88 -17.07 3.72
N GLN A 211 8.70 -16.41 2.57
CA GLN A 211 8.04 -16.99 1.41
C GLN A 211 9.06 -17.21 0.31
N GLU A 212 9.12 -18.45 -0.20
CA GLU A 212 9.84 -18.75 -1.43
C GLU A 212 8.94 -18.40 -2.62
N ILE A 213 9.45 -17.61 -3.56
CA ILE A 213 8.67 -17.11 -4.69
C ILE A 213 9.28 -17.61 -5.98
N GLU A 214 8.50 -18.34 -6.75
CA GLU A 214 8.84 -18.74 -8.12
C GLU A 214 8.11 -17.81 -9.11
N PHE A 215 8.85 -17.23 -10.06
CA PHE A 215 8.31 -16.44 -11.14
C PHE A 215 8.35 -17.20 -12.45
N ALA A 216 7.19 -17.38 -13.08
CA ALA A 216 7.06 -17.81 -14.45
C ALA A 216 6.76 -16.58 -15.34
N LEU A 217 7.58 -16.35 -16.34
CA LEU A 217 7.41 -15.26 -17.31
C LEU A 217 7.09 -15.84 -18.67
N ASP A 218 5.84 -15.72 -19.11
CA ASP A 218 5.43 -16.21 -20.42
C ASP A 218 6.03 -15.38 -21.55
N GLY A 219 6.76 -16.04 -22.45
CA GLY A 219 7.34 -15.44 -23.64
C GLY A 219 8.52 -14.48 -23.39
N VAL A 220 9.05 -14.43 -22.16
CA VAL A 220 10.21 -13.57 -21.81
C VAL A 220 11.22 -14.38 -21.02
N GLN A 221 12.49 -14.25 -21.39
CA GLN A 221 13.61 -14.79 -20.62
C GLN A 221 14.30 -13.65 -19.85
N ALA A 222 14.27 -13.70 -18.53
CA ALA A 222 14.96 -12.74 -17.69
C ALA A 222 16.47 -13.01 -17.74
N LYS A 223 17.25 -11.98 -18.06
CA LYS A 223 18.72 -12.06 -18.11
C LYS A 223 19.35 -11.68 -16.77
N THR A 224 18.77 -10.74 -16.08
CA THR A 224 19.24 -10.24 -14.78
C THR A 224 18.07 -9.92 -13.90
N VAL A 225 18.23 -10.12 -12.61
CA VAL A 225 17.24 -9.73 -11.58
C VAL A 225 17.95 -8.82 -10.57
N ALA A 226 17.36 -7.68 -10.29
CA ALA A 226 17.81 -6.78 -9.24
C ALA A 226 16.62 -6.42 -8.36
N GLY A 227 16.85 -6.18 -7.09
CA GLY A 227 15.75 -5.87 -6.18
C GLY A 227 16.18 -5.03 -5.00
N LYS A 228 15.17 -4.45 -4.36
CA LYS A 228 15.28 -3.78 -3.06
C LYS A 228 14.29 -4.42 -2.10
N ILE A 229 14.65 -4.52 -0.86
CA ILE A 229 13.77 -4.99 0.21
C ILE A 229 13.63 -3.90 1.27
N LEU A 230 12.39 -3.67 1.71
CA LEU A 230 12.08 -2.90 2.91
C LEU A 230 11.69 -3.90 3.98
N THR A 231 12.44 -3.93 5.08
CA THR A 231 12.22 -4.88 6.18
C THR A 231 12.53 -4.22 7.52
N CYS A 232 12.07 -4.85 8.60
CA CYS A 232 12.23 -4.39 9.97
C CYS A 232 12.35 -5.59 10.93
N LYS A 233 12.72 -5.32 12.18
CA LYS A 233 12.71 -6.36 13.24
C LYS A 233 11.29 -6.59 13.77
N LYS A 234 10.51 -5.51 13.90
CA LYS A 234 9.12 -5.51 14.37
C LYS A 234 8.27 -4.65 13.45
N VAL A 235 7.06 -5.06 13.17
CA VAL A 235 6.12 -4.27 12.34
C VAL A 235 5.72 -2.92 12.94
N SER A 236 6.03 -2.71 14.22
CA SER A 236 5.89 -1.44 14.92
C SER A 236 7.13 -0.54 14.80
N ASP A 237 8.22 -0.99 14.16
CA ASP A 237 9.39 -0.15 13.95
C ASP A 237 9.05 1.04 13.04
N PHE A 238 9.62 2.18 13.35
CA PHE A 238 9.41 3.45 12.65
C PHE A 238 10.67 4.29 12.65
N ASN A 239 10.68 5.32 11.84
CA ASN A 239 11.76 6.31 11.80
C ASN A 239 11.33 7.55 12.59
N ASP A 240 12.21 8.08 13.41
CA ASP A 240 12.03 9.32 14.15
C ASP A 240 13.23 10.27 13.96
N PHE A 241 13.22 11.44 14.60
CA PHE A 241 14.27 12.44 14.44
C PHE A 241 15.60 12.04 15.08
N GLU A 242 15.57 11.13 16.07
CA GLU A 242 16.77 10.59 16.72
C GLU A 242 17.30 9.36 15.97
N HIS A 243 16.41 8.59 15.36
CA HIS A 243 16.70 7.35 14.65
C HIS A 243 16.03 7.35 13.26
N PRO A 244 16.53 8.15 12.29
CA PRO A 244 15.84 8.40 11.01
C PRO A 244 15.92 7.24 10.02
N GLU A 245 16.67 6.18 10.29
CA GLU A 245 16.95 5.08 9.39
C GLU A 245 16.74 3.68 10.00
N VAL A 246 15.87 3.55 11.00
CA VAL A 246 15.51 2.24 11.58
C VAL A 246 14.90 1.33 10.52
N VAL A 247 14.03 1.90 9.69
CA VAL A 247 13.39 1.23 8.55
C VAL A 247 13.83 1.92 7.28
N LYS A 248 14.66 1.24 6.48
CA LYS A 248 15.15 1.74 5.19
C LYS A 248 15.33 0.61 4.20
N PRO A 249 15.22 0.89 2.87
CA PRO A 249 15.43 -0.11 1.85
C PRO A 249 16.88 -0.59 1.82
N CYS A 250 17.06 -1.91 1.65
CA CYS A 250 18.33 -2.54 1.37
C CYS A 250 18.34 -3.10 -0.05
N LEU A 251 19.51 -3.13 -0.69
CA LEU A 251 19.67 -3.84 -1.96
C LEU A 251 19.62 -5.35 -1.71
N LEU A 252 18.81 -6.06 -2.49
CA LEU A 252 18.96 -7.49 -2.66
C LEU A 252 20.11 -7.73 -3.64
N TYR A 253 20.96 -8.72 -3.35
CA TYR A 253 22.05 -9.07 -4.26
C TYR A 253 21.49 -9.40 -5.65
N THR A 254 22.11 -8.85 -6.70
CA THR A 254 21.89 -9.31 -8.06
C THR A 254 22.53 -10.68 -8.20
N SER A 255 21.74 -11.72 -8.39
CA SER A 255 22.24 -13.02 -8.79
C SER A 255 22.06 -13.16 -10.31
N PRO A 256 23.04 -13.64 -11.07
CA PRO A 256 22.76 -14.17 -12.40
C PRO A 256 21.73 -15.29 -12.24
N SER A 257 20.83 -15.43 -13.22
CA SER A 257 19.78 -16.47 -13.18
C SER A 257 20.40 -17.85 -12.91
N PRO A 258 19.93 -18.65 -11.95
CA PRO A 258 20.49 -19.94 -11.61
C PRO A 258 20.32 -21.03 -12.69
N ARG A 259 19.79 -20.70 -13.87
CA ARG A 259 19.50 -21.67 -14.93
C ARG A 259 20.50 -21.67 -16.10
N ASP A 260 21.62 -20.98 -15.98
CA ASP A 260 22.69 -20.95 -16.99
C ASP A 260 23.90 -21.83 -16.58
N THR A 261 23.65 -22.92 -15.79
CA THR A 261 24.65 -23.96 -15.55
C THR A 261 24.13 -25.31 -16.00
#